data_5271c6b2e416c2b6474b22c8307f7be1
#
_entry.id   5271c6b2e416c2b6474b22c8307f7be1
#
_cell.length_a   1.000
_cell.length_b   1.000
_cell.length_c   1.000
_cell.angle_alpha   90.00
_cell.angle_beta   90.00
_cell.angle_gamma   90.00
#
_symmetry.space_group_name_H-M   'P 1'
#
loop_
_entity.id
_entity.type
_entity.pdbx_description
1 polymer ?
#
loop_
_entity_poly.entity_id
_entity_poly.type
_entity_poly.pdbx_seq_one_letter_code
_entity_poly.pdbx_strand_id
1 'polypeptide(L)'
;MIITMILIFVLGYLCIALEHKLRIDKAAIALLMCGALWTVLSLLGNDAQIGTQLIEQLGDTSEILFFLIGAMTIVELIDRHGGFHVITDHIKTRNKRKLLWLLSIIAFFMSAVLDNMTTTIIMIMLLRRVIGDQKERWIFASVIVIAANSGGAFSPIGDVTTIMLWMRGNVTSGLLVAKLFLPALVSIIIPTAIACRYIPDEDVRPEDFDTNQKLPPFVGPRFSHFVLVLGVGGLLFVPVFKAVTGLPPYLGMLISLVCCGSSRKSSMTKNTTWRSRSKTGCRKYSNTSICPRSSSSWAF
;
A
#
# COMPACT_ATOMS: atom_id res chain seq x y z
N MET A 1 4.59 -40.53 -8.63
CA MET A 1 4.28 -39.15 -8.97
C MET A 1 3.63 -38.39 -7.81
N ILE A 2 2.40 -38.68 -7.39
CA ILE A 2 1.68 -37.93 -6.35
C ILE A 2 2.46 -37.89 -5.04
N ILE A 3 2.98 -38.99 -4.54
CA ILE A 3 3.78 -39.05 -3.30
C ILE A 3 5.02 -38.17 -3.39
N THR A 4 5.73 -38.17 -4.50
CA THR A 4 6.92 -37.33 -4.73
C THR A 4 6.54 -35.83 -4.69
N MET A 5 5.41 -35.46 -5.34
CA MET A 5 4.91 -34.07 -5.30
C MET A 5 4.53 -33.64 -3.88
N ILE A 6 3.85 -34.51 -3.12
CA ILE A 6 3.50 -34.24 -1.72
C ILE A 6 4.77 -34.04 -0.87
N LEU A 7 5.79 -34.89 -1.05
CA LEU A 7 7.06 -34.76 -0.33
C LEU A 7 7.77 -33.45 -0.64
N ILE A 8 7.86 -33.04 -1.92
CA ILE A 8 8.45 -31.78 -2.33
C ILE A 8 7.69 -30.60 -1.71
N PHE A 9 6.36 -30.66 -1.74
CA PHE A 9 5.50 -29.62 -1.17
C PHE A 9 5.70 -29.49 0.35
N VAL A 10 5.65 -30.61 1.09
CA VAL A 10 5.83 -30.61 2.55
C VAL A 10 7.24 -30.14 2.93
N LEU A 11 8.28 -30.61 2.23
CA LEU A 11 9.66 -30.15 2.48
C LEU A 11 9.83 -28.66 2.16
N GLY A 12 9.27 -28.17 1.06
CA GLY A 12 9.30 -26.75 0.70
C GLY A 12 8.61 -25.89 1.77
N TYR A 13 7.44 -26.31 2.23
CA TYR A 13 6.74 -25.59 3.31
C TYR A 13 7.49 -25.62 4.64
N LEU A 14 8.14 -26.73 4.97
CA LEU A 14 9.00 -26.81 6.14
C LEU A 14 10.18 -25.86 6.03
N CYS A 15 10.81 -25.77 4.85
CA CYS A 15 11.89 -24.81 4.60
C CYS A 15 11.41 -23.36 4.72
N ILE A 16 10.21 -23.01 4.22
CA ILE A 16 9.61 -21.69 4.38
C ILE A 16 9.38 -21.37 5.88
N ALA A 17 8.84 -22.34 6.64
CA ALA A 17 8.62 -22.16 8.08
C ALA A 17 9.93 -21.98 8.86
N LEU A 18 11.03 -22.53 8.36
CA LEU A 18 12.38 -22.41 8.94
C LEU A 18 13.23 -21.29 8.33
N GLU A 19 12.63 -20.34 7.61
CA GLU A 19 13.31 -19.22 6.94
C GLU A 19 14.38 -18.56 7.82
N HIS A 20 14.04 -18.24 9.08
CA HIS A 20 14.98 -17.61 10.02
C HIS A 20 16.22 -18.45 10.33
N LYS A 21 16.11 -19.78 10.35
CA LYS A 21 17.23 -20.69 10.60
C LYS A 21 18.07 -20.91 9.36
N LEU A 22 17.41 -21.04 8.21
CA LEU A 22 18.08 -21.31 6.93
C LEU A 22 18.72 -20.06 6.32
N ARG A 23 18.28 -18.86 6.71
CA ARG A 23 18.71 -17.56 6.14
C ARG A 23 18.49 -17.48 4.63
N ILE A 24 17.49 -18.16 4.12
CA ILE A 24 17.09 -18.16 2.72
C ILE A 24 15.71 -17.52 2.66
N ASP A 25 15.52 -16.57 1.73
CA ASP A 25 14.25 -15.89 1.52
C ASP A 25 13.16 -16.90 1.11
N LYS A 26 11.99 -16.79 1.72
CA LYS A 26 10.82 -17.64 1.42
C LYS A 26 10.42 -17.63 -0.05
N ALA A 27 10.63 -16.51 -0.77
CA ALA A 27 10.31 -16.40 -2.18
C ALA A 27 11.24 -17.31 -3.02
N ALA A 28 12.52 -17.40 -2.68
CA ALA A 28 13.47 -18.30 -3.34
C ALA A 28 13.07 -19.78 -3.16
N ILE A 29 12.67 -20.14 -1.93
CA ILE A 29 12.20 -21.51 -1.63
C ILE A 29 10.92 -21.83 -2.40
N ALA A 30 9.96 -20.88 -2.44
CA ALA A 30 8.71 -21.05 -3.18
C ALA A 30 8.93 -21.22 -4.69
N LEU A 31 9.84 -20.45 -5.29
CA LEU A 31 10.20 -20.56 -6.71
C LEU A 31 10.89 -21.91 -7.03
N LEU A 32 11.82 -22.37 -6.17
CA LEU A 32 12.45 -23.69 -6.32
C LEU A 32 11.43 -24.81 -6.21
N MET A 33 10.52 -24.74 -5.23
CA MET A 33 9.44 -25.70 -5.04
C MET A 33 8.52 -25.74 -6.26
N CYS A 34 8.13 -24.58 -6.79
CA CYS A 34 7.31 -24.48 -8.00
C CYS A 34 8.01 -25.12 -9.20
N GLY A 35 9.26 -24.78 -9.46
CA GLY A 35 10.06 -25.39 -10.55
C GLY A 35 10.21 -26.90 -10.41
N ALA A 36 10.48 -27.40 -9.20
CA ALA A 36 10.60 -28.81 -8.92
C ALA A 36 9.27 -29.57 -9.16
N LEU A 37 8.14 -29.01 -8.71
CA LEU A 37 6.82 -29.61 -8.90
C LEU A 37 6.43 -29.70 -10.39
N TRP A 38 6.64 -28.62 -11.16
CA TRP A 38 6.40 -28.64 -12.60
C TRP A 38 7.31 -29.59 -13.33
N THR A 39 8.60 -29.70 -12.93
CA THR A 39 9.55 -30.66 -13.49
C THR A 39 9.10 -32.09 -13.24
N VAL A 40 8.71 -32.44 -12.01
CA VAL A 40 8.21 -33.78 -11.67
C VAL A 40 6.93 -34.10 -12.44
N LEU A 41 6.02 -33.13 -12.57
CA LEU A 41 4.80 -33.29 -13.34
C LEU A 41 5.10 -33.56 -14.83
N SER A 42 6.07 -32.83 -15.39
CA SER A 42 6.47 -33.00 -16.81
C SER A 42 7.19 -34.31 -17.07
N LEU A 43 8.04 -34.78 -16.16
CA LEU A 43 8.83 -36.00 -16.36
C LEU A 43 8.04 -37.28 -16.07
N LEU A 44 7.11 -37.22 -15.10
CA LEU A 44 6.36 -38.39 -14.62
C LEU A 44 4.88 -38.38 -15.04
N GLY A 45 4.38 -37.27 -15.57
CA GLY A 45 3.04 -37.11 -16.11
C GLY A 45 3.01 -37.51 -17.59
N ASN A 46 2.01 -38.29 -17.99
CA ASN A 46 1.81 -38.72 -19.39
C ASN A 46 0.95 -37.72 -20.20
N ASP A 47 0.73 -36.52 -19.72
CA ASP A 47 -0.14 -35.55 -20.37
C ASP A 47 0.63 -34.70 -21.39
N ALA A 48 0.26 -34.82 -22.65
CA ALA A 48 0.79 -33.99 -23.75
C ALA A 48 0.42 -32.51 -23.63
N GLN A 49 -0.47 -32.13 -22.68
CA GLN A 49 -0.98 -30.78 -22.49
C GLN A 49 -0.31 -30.00 -21.35
N ILE A 50 0.71 -30.55 -20.69
CA ILE A 50 1.38 -29.92 -19.55
C ILE A 50 1.94 -28.54 -19.92
N GLY A 51 2.51 -28.39 -21.12
CA GLY A 51 3.00 -27.10 -21.62
C GLY A 51 1.90 -26.04 -21.75
N THR A 52 0.73 -26.43 -22.23
CA THR A 52 -0.42 -25.53 -22.37
C THR A 52 -0.96 -25.11 -20.99
N GLN A 53 -1.08 -26.06 -20.06
CA GLN A 53 -1.50 -25.79 -18.69
C GLN A 53 -0.52 -24.85 -17.97
N LEU A 54 0.79 -25.02 -18.19
CA LEU A 54 1.82 -24.14 -17.63
C LEU A 54 1.65 -22.71 -18.14
N ILE A 55 1.42 -22.53 -19.45
CA ILE A 55 1.23 -21.21 -20.06
C ILE A 55 -0.05 -20.55 -19.53
N GLU A 56 -1.13 -21.31 -19.39
CA GLU A 56 -2.41 -20.82 -18.84
C GLU A 56 -2.24 -20.34 -17.38
N GLN A 57 -1.60 -21.14 -16.52
CA GLN A 57 -1.32 -20.76 -15.14
C GLN A 57 -0.35 -19.56 -15.03
N LEU A 58 0.60 -19.48 -15.97
CA LEU A 58 1.49 -18.32 -16.06
C LEU A 58 0.72 -17.07 -16.49
N GLY A 59 -0.23 -17.19 -17.41
CA GLY A 59 -1.15 -16.12 -17.82
C GLY A 59 -1.92 -15.57 -16.63
N ASP A 60 -2.61 -16.42 -15.89
CA ASP A 60 -3.37 -16.08 -14.68
C ASP A 60 -2.50 -15.38 -13.63
N THR A 61 -1.30 -15.91 -13.40
CA THR A 61 -0.35 -15.33 -12.44
C THR A 61 0.15 -13.96 -12.91
N SER A 62 0.41 -13.83 -14.21
CA SER A 62 0.87 -12.57 -14.81
C SER A 62 -0.16 -11.46 -14.69
N GLU A 63 -1.45 -11.77 -14.85
CA GLU A 63 -2.53 -10.79 -14.62
C GLU A 63 -2.48 -10.22 -13.20
N ILE A 64 -2.32 -11.09 -12.20
CA ILE A 64 -2.19 -10.69 -10.80
C ILE A 64 -0.94 -9.83 -10.59
N LEU A 65 0.20 -10.20 -11.17
CA LEU A 65 1.44 -9.45 -11.06
C LEU A 65 1.32 -8.04 -11.67
N PHE A 66 0.75 -7.93 -12.88
CA PHE A 66 0.51 -6.61 -13.51
C PHE A 66 -0.44 -5.74 -12.69
N PHE A 67 -1.48 -6.34 -12.11
CA PHE A 67 -2.38 -5.64 -11.21
C PHE A 67 -1.63 -5.09 -9.99
N LEU A 68 -0.86 -5.94 -9.29
CA LEU A 68 -0.10 -5.56 -8.11
C LEU A 68 0.95 -4.48 -8.40
N ILE A 69 1.71 -4.62 -9.50
CA ILE A 69 2.70 -3.61 -9.91
C ILE A 69 2.02 -2.26 -10.17
N GLY A 70 0.88 -2.28 -10.84
CA GLY A 70 0.10 -1.07 -11.11
C GLY A 70 -0.41 -0.41 -9.81
N ALA A 71 -1.01 -1.20 -8.92
CA ALA A 71 -1.52 -0.73 -7.64
C ALA A 71 -0.41 -0.14 -6.76
N MET A 72 0.69 -0.88 -6.55
CA MET A 72 1.82 -0.42 -5.76
C MET A 72 2.46 0.85 -6.34
N THR A 73 2.52 0.97 -7.67
CA THR A 73 3.05 2.18 -8.32
C THR A 73 2.15 3.40 -8.08
N ILE A 74 0.82 3.23 -8.11
CA ILE A 74 -0.12 4.31 -7.80
C ILE A 74 0.02 4.74 -6.33
N VAL A 75 0.09 3.77 -5.41
CA VAL A 75 0.26 4.03 -3.98
C VAL A 75 1.58 4.76 -3.69
N GLU A 76 2.69 4.30 -4.27
CA GLU A 76 4.00 4.95 -4.18
C GLU A 76 3.97 6.38 -4.75
N LEU A 77 3.21 6.60 -5.83
CA LEU A 77 3.02 7.93 -6.40
C LEU A 77 2.29 8.86 -5.42
N ILE A 78 1.25 8.38 -4.75
CA ILE A 78 0.52 9.13 -3.72
C ILE A 78 1.45 9.49 -2.57
N ASP A 79 2.24 8.52 -2.07
CA ASP A 79 3.15 8.70 -0.94
C ASP A 79 4.25 9.73 -1.26
N ARG A 80 4.94 9.57 -2.38
CA ARG A 80 6.00 10.51 -2.83
C ARG A 80 5.53 11.95 -2.99
N HIS A 81 4.24 12.16 -3.26
CA HIS A 81 3.65 13.49 -3.36
C HIS A 81 3.00 13.97 -2.06
N GLY A 82 3.24 13.25 -0.95
CA GLY A 82 2.73 13.62 0.35
C GLY A 82 1.20 13.53 0.47
N GLY A 83 0.55 12.71 -0.36
CA GLY A 83 -0.90 12.54 -0.32
C GLY A 83 -1.39 12.05 1.04
N PHE A 84 -0.64 11.18 1.70
CA PHE A 84 -1.02 10.66 3.02
C PHE A 84 -0.83 11.66 4.16
N HIS A 85 0.02 12.68 4.00
CA HIS A 85 0.11 13.78 4.98
C HIS A 85 -1.22 14.53 5.13
N VAL A 86 -2.01 14.60 4.06
CA VAL A 86 -3.35 15.19 4.11
C VAL A 86 -4.24 14.49 5.13
N ILE A 87 -4.15 13.18 5.25
CA ILE A 87 -4.93 12.39 6.21
C ILE A 87 -4.37 12.58 7.62
N THR A 88 -3.05 12.58 7.76
CA THR A 88 -2.37 12.65 9.06
C THR A 88 -2.45 14.04 9.70
N ASP A 89 -2.45 15.11 8.91
CA ASP A 89 -2.53 16.49 9.41
C ASP A 89 -3.88 16.81 10.08
N HIS A 90 -4.92 16.02 9.81
CA HIS A 90 -6.22 16.16 10.44
C HIS A 90 -6.33 15.51 11.83
N ILE A 91 -5.30 14.77 12.27
CA ILE A 91 -5.27 14.10 13.56
C ILE A 91 -4.87 15.10 14.64
N LYS A 92 -5.86 15.75 15.25
CA LYS A 92 -5.67 16.74 16.33
C LYS A 92 -5.97 16.20 17.73
N THR A 93 -6.31 14.93 17.84
CA THR A 93 -6.74 14.32 19.09
C THR A 93 -5.55 14.09 20.01
N ARG A 94 -5.58 14.68 21.21
CA ARG A 94 -4.52 14.55 22.22
C ARG A 94 -4.73 13.36 23.15
N ASN A 95 -5.97 12.99 23.46
CA ASN A 95 -6.26 11.87 24.33
C ASN A 95 -5.85 10.54 23.69
N LYS A 96 -4.99 9.77 24.36
CA LYS A 96 -4.39 8.51 23.86
C LYS A 96 -5.44 7.46 23.49
N ARG A 97 -6.48 7.28 24.29
CA ARG A 97 -7.55 6.29 24.00
C ARG A 97 -8.36 6.66 22.77
N LYS A 98 -8.74 7.94 22.65
CA LYS A 98 -9.43 8.44 21.45
C LYS A 98 -8.54 8.34 20.22
N LEU A 99 -7.24 8.60 20.39
CA LEU A 99 -6.25 8.48 19.33
C LEU A 99 -6.13 7.03 18.84
N LEU A 100 -6.12 6.03 19.75
CA LEU A 100 -6.09 4.62 19.36
C LEU A 100 -7.28 4.25 18.49
N TRP A 101 -8.51 4.62 18.89
CA TRP A 101 -9.71 4.38 18.09
C TRP A 101 -9.64 5.07 16.72
N LEU A 102 -9.21 6.33 16.70
CA LEU A 102 -9.10 7.09 15.46
C LEU A 102 -8.11 6.46 14.50
N LEU A 103 -6.91 6.09 14.98
CA LEU A 103 -5.89 5.46 14.15
C LEU A 103 -6.32 4.08 13.65
N SER A 104 -7.03 3.30 14.47
CA SER A 104 -7.57 1.99 14.09
C SER A 104 -8.61 2.12 12.98
N ILE A 105 -9.54 3.07 13.11
CA ILE A 105 -10.58 3.32 12.09
C ILE A 105 -9.95 3.83 10.79
N ILE A 106 -9.01 4.76 10.88
CA ILE A 106 -8.29 5.25 9.69
C ILE A 106 -7.54 4.12 9.01
N ALA A 107 -6.79 3.30 9.76
CA ALA A 107 -6.07 2.16 9.23
C ALA A 107 -6.99 1.15 8.54
N PHE A 108 -8.15 0.87 9.13
CA PHE A 108 -9.16 -0.03 8.58
C PHE A 108 -9.66 0.42 7.21
N PHE A 109 -10.14 1.67 7.10
CA PHE A 109 -10.66 2.18 5.84
C PHE A 109 -9.55 2.47 4.81
N MET A 110 -8.40 2.91 5.26
CA MET A 110 -7.25 3.14 4.38
C MET A 110 -6.77 1.85 3.75
N SER A 111 -6.73 0.74 4.51
CA SER A 111 -6.33 -0.57 4.01
C SER A 111 -7.35 -1.19 3.05
N ALA A 112 -8.61 -0.81 3.13
CA ALA A 112 -9.61 -1.26 2.15
C ALA A 112 -9.36 -0.72 0.73
N VAL A 113 -8.62 0.37 0.60
CA VAL A 113 -8.34 1.05 -0.68
C VAL A 113 -6.89 0.88 -1.12
N LEU A 114 -5.97 0.95 -0.18
CA LEU A 114 -4.53 0.73 -0.41
C LEU A 114 -4.24 -0.76 -0.25
N ASP A 115 -3.22 -1.17 0.32
CA ASP A 115 -3.01 -2.53 0.79
C ASP A 115 -2.71 -2.52 2.29
N ASN A 116 -2.82 -3.68 2.93
CA ASN A 116 -2.61 -3.82 4.36
C ASN A 116 -1.15 -3.51 4.76
N MET A 117 -0.19 -3.85 3.91
CA MET A 117 1.24 -3.66 4.19
C MET A 117 1.62 -2.18 4.10
N THR A 118 1.25 -1.50 3.02
CA THR A 118 1.50 -0.06 2.84
C THR A 118 0.80 0.76 3.92
N THR A 119 -0.48 0.45 4.20
CA THR A 119 -1.24 1.10 5.27
C THR A 119 -0.54 0.96 6.61
N THR A 120 -0.08 -0.24 6.95
CA THR A 120 0.65 -0.51 8.20
C THR A 120 1.92 0.33 8.29
N ILE A 121 2.72 0.37 7.22
CA ILE A 121 3.98 1.15 7.19
C ILE A 121 3.70 2.64 7.43
N ILE A 122 2.74 3.22 6.70
CA ILE A 122 2.37 4.64 6.82
C ILE A 122 1.88 4.95 8.24
N MET A 123 1.00 4.12 8.78
CA MET A 123 0.43 4.33 10.11
C MET A 123 1.46 4.15 11.23
N ILE A 124 2.43 3.24 11.08
CA ILE A 124 3.53 3.08 12.04
C ILE A 124 4.50 4.27 11.95
N MET A 125 4.79 4.78 10.77
CA MET A 125 5.60 6.00 10.62
C MET A 125 4.94 7.20 11.32
N LEU A 126 3.62 7.35 11.17
CA LEU A 126 2.84 8.36 11.88
C LEU A 126 2.90 8.15 13.39
N LEU A 127 2.68 6.91 13.84
CA LEU A 127 2.68 6.55 15.26
C LEU A 127 4.00 6.92 15.95
N ARG A 128 5.13 6.73 15.28
CA ARG A 128 6.45 7.11 15.80
C ARG A 128 6.60 8.60 16.10
N ARG A 129 5.81 9.45 15.42
CA ARG A 129 5.83 10.90 15.60
C ARG A 129 4.91 11.37 16.73
N VAL A 130 3.91 10.56 17.08
CA VAL A 130 2.84 10.95 17.99
C VAL A 130 3.00 10.32 19.38
N ILE A 131 3.55 9.09 19.46
CA ILE A 131 3.71 8.37 20.73
C ILE A 131 5.19 8.18 21.03
N GLY A 132 5.67 8.84 22.10
CA GLY A 132 7.07 8.76 22.57
C GLY A 132 7.35 7.46 23.31
N ASP A 133 6.43 6.99 24.16
CA ASP A 133 6.65 5.77 24.96
C ASP A 133 6.68 4.50 24.10
N GLN A 134 7.72 3.68 24.31
CA GLN A 134 7.94 2.48 23.52
C GLN A 134 6.86 1.40 23.78
N LYS A 135 6.45 1.21 25.02
CA LYS A 135 5.45 0.18 25.39
C LYS A 135 4.07 0.52 24.81
N GLU A 136 3.65 1.77 24.96
CA GLU A 136 2.40 2.23 24.37
C GLU A 136 2.44 2.09 22.84
N ARG A 137 3.56 2.45 22.22
CA ARG A 137 3.75 2.33 20.76
C ARG A 137 3.59 0.89 20.26
N TRP A 138 4.03 -0.11 21.03
CA TRP A 138 3.82 -1.51 20.69
C TRP A 138 2.34 -1.89 20.69
N ILE A 139 1.57 -1.41 21.68
CA ILE A 139 0.13 -1.67 21.76
C ILE A 139 -0.59 -1.03 20.57
N PHE A 140 -0.30 0.24 20.28
CA PHE A 140 -0.86 0.95 19.13
C PHE A 140 -0.51 0.26 17.81
N ALA A 141 0.75 -0.12 17.62
CA ALA A 141 1.21 -0.80 16.40
C ALA A 141 0.49 -2.13 16.21
N SER A 142 0.32 -2.92 17.27
CA SER A 142 -0.40 -4.19 17.19
C SER A 142 -1.84 -4.02 16.75
N VAL A 143 -2.55 -3.03 17.29
CA VAL A 143 -3.94 -2.73 16.90
C VAL A 143 -4.02 -2.20 15.47
N ILE A 144 -3.08 -1.35 15.05
CA ILE A 144 -3.00 -0.85 13.67
C ILE A 144 -2.80 -2.00 12.68
N VAL A 145 -1.91 -2.96 12.98
CA VAL A 145 -1.70 -4.14 12.13
C VAL A 145 -2.99 -4.97 12.00
N ILE A 146 -3.68 -5.21 13.11
CA ILE A 146 -4.96 -5.93 13.09
C ILE A 146 -6.00 -5.15 12.27
N ALA A 147 -6.09 -3.84 12.46
CA ALA A 147 -7.02 -2.98 11.74
C ALA A 147 -6.73 -2.95 10.23
N ALA A 148 -5.47 -2.87 9.84
CA ALA A 148 -5.08 -2.89 8.43
C ALA A 148 -5.40 -4.24 7.77
N ASN A 149 -5.10 -5.36 8.41
CA ASN A 149 -5.44 -6.68 7.87
C ASN A 149 -6.97 -6.88 7.79
N SER A 150 -7.71 -6.49 8.82
CA SER A 150 -9.18 -6.57 8.81
C SER A 150 -9.80 -5.69 7.73
N GLY A 151 -9.24 -4.48 7.53
CA GLY A 151 -9.67 -3.55 6.49
C GLY A 151 -9.37 -4.04 5.08
N GLY A 152 -8.22 -4.68 4.87
CA GLY A 152 -7.87 -5.30 3.60
C GLY A 152 -8.77 -6.49 3.25
N ALA A 153 -9.15 -7.30 4.23
CA ALA A 153 -9.87 -8.55 4.02
C ALA A 153 -11.28 -8.39 3.43
N PHE A 154 -12.01 -7.30 3.72
CA PHE A 154 -13.36 -7.11 3.18
C PHE A 154 -13.39 -6.40 1.82
N SER A 155 -12.27 -5.88 1.37
CA SER A 155 -12.16 -5.16 0.09
C SER A 155 -11.59 -6.07 -1.01
N PRO A 156 -12.04 -5.94 -2.26
CA PRO A 156 -11.49 -6.72 -3.38
C PRO A 156 -10.07 -6.32 -3.76
N ILE A 157 -9.57 -5.17 -3.29
CA ILE A 157 -8.25 -4.62 -3.63
C ILE A 157 -7.34 -4.40 -2.42
N GLY A 158 -7.85 -4.59 -1.21
CA GLY A 158 -7.12 -4.26 0.03
C GLY A 158 -6.16 -5.35 0.53
N ASP A 159 -6.25 -6.58 0.02
CA ASP A 159 -5.32 -7.68 0.36
C ASP A 159 -5.06 -8.56 -0.86
N VAL A 160 -3.81 -9.02 -1.01
CA VAL A 160 -3.38 -9.87 -2.11
C VAL A 160 -4.21 -11.16 -2.20
N THR A 161 -4.57 -11.76 -1.07
CA THR A 161 -5.37 -12.98 -1.03
C THR A 161 -6.78 -12.77 -1.59
N THR A 162 -7.42 -11.67 -1.23
CA THR A 162 -8.73 -11.27 -1.75
C THR A 162 -8.68 -10.90 -3.23
N ILE A 163 -7.61 -10.21 -3.66
CA ILE A 163 -7.35 -9.89 -5.06
C ILE A 163 -7.31 -11.18 -5.89
N MET A 164 -6.57 -12.20 -5.45
CA MET A 164 -6.45 -13.47 -6.16
C MET A 164 -7.79 -14.18 -6.32
N LEU A 165 -8.60 -14.26 -5.25
CA LEU A 165 -9.92 -14.87 -5.29
C LEU A 165 -10.89 -14.10 -6.20
N TRP A 166 -10.84 -12.78 -6.14
CA TRP A 166 -11.69 -11.91 -6.95
C TRP A 166 -11.30 -11.92 -8.43
N MET A 167 -10.02 -11.91 -8.75
CA MET A 167 -9.54 -11.96 -10.14
C MET A 167 -9.90 -13.26 -10.82
N ARG A 168 -9.79 -14.40 -10.13
CA ARG A 168 -10.20 -15.73 -10.63
C ARG A 168 -11.72 -15.91 -10.74
N GLY A 169 -12.51 -14.90 -10.37
CA GLY A 169 -13.97 -14.97 -10.45
C GLY A 169 -14.65 -15.82 -9.38
N ASN A 170 -13.90 -16.32 -8.38
CA ASN A 170 -14.44 -17.12 -7.28
C ASN A 170 -15.37 -16.32 -6.38
N VAL A 171 -15.19 -14.99 -6.31
CA VAL A 171 -15.97 -14.07 -5.49
C VAL A 171 -16.26 -12.79 -6.26
N THR A 172 -17.48 -12.27 -6.12
CA THR A 172 -17.83 -10.95 -6.65
C THR A 172 -17.52 -9.84 -5.64
N SER A 173 -17.16 -8.65 -6.11
CA SER A 173 -16.84 -7.50 -5.23
C SER A 173 -17.96 -7.19 -4.25
N GLY A 174 -19.22 -7.18 -4.70
CA GLY A 174 -20.37 -6.87 -3.86
C GLY A 174 -20.61 -7.95 -2.77
N LEU A 175 -20.49 -9.22 -3.10
CA LEU A 175 -20.66 -10.31 -2.15
C LEU A 175 -19.55 -10.30 -1.09
N LEU A 176 -18.31 -10.03 -1.51
CA LEU A 176 -17.16 -9.93 -0.63
C LEU A 176 -17.37 -8.85 0.43
N VAL A 177 -17.70 -7.63 0.00
CA VAL A 177 -17.95 -6.51 0.90
C VAL A 177 -19.14 -6.80 1.82
N ALA A 178 -20.27 -7.26 1.28
CA ALA A 178 -21.47 -7.52 2.06
C ALA A 178 -21.30 -8.61 3.14
N LYS A 179 -20.50 -9.64 2.84
CA LYS A 179 -20.32 -10.78 3.78
C LYS A 179 -19.16 -10.55 4.76
N LEU A 180 -18.08 -9.89 4.34
CA LEU A 180 -16.89 -9.75 5.18
C LEU A 180 -16.81 -8.43 5.93
N PHE A 181 -17.59 -7.40 5.58
CA PHE A 181 -17.56 -6.12 6.27
C PHE A 181 -17.87 -6.24 7.78
N LEU A 182 -18.95 -6.97 8.12
CA LEU A 182 -19.34 -7.13 9.53
C LEU A 182 -18.32 -7.94 10.35
N PRO A 183 -17.84 -9.12 9.92
CA PRO A 183 -16.75 -9.83 10.59
C PRO A 183 -15.47 -8.99 10.72
N ALA A 184 -15.08 -8.25 9.68
CA ALA A 184 -13.91 -7.37 9.69
C ALA A 184 -14.08 -6.23 10.71
N LEU A 185 -15.28 -5.66 10.80
CA LEU A 185 -15.59 -4.62 11.80
C LEU A 185 -15.49 -5.17 13.24
N VAL A 186 -16.00 -6.36 13.50
CA VAL A 186 -15.89 -7.01 14.81
C VAL A 186 -14.43 -7.31 15.16
N SER A 187 -13.65 -7.74 14.16
CA SER A 187 -12.22 -8.03 14.30
C SER A 187 -11.37 -6.81 14.69
N ILE A 188 -11.79 -5.59 14.38
CA ILE A 188 -11.11 -4.36 14.84
C ILE A 188 -11.67 -3.84 16.17
N ILE A 189 -12.99 -3.91 16.39
CA ILE A 189 -13.62 -3.35 17.59
C ILE A 189 -13.14 -4.08 18.85
N ILE A 190 -13.12 -5.41 18.84
CA ILE A 190 -12.77 -6.21 20.01
C ILE A 190 -11.31 -5.96 20.46
N PRO A 191 -10.28 -6.11 19.61
CA PRO A 191 -8.90 -5.86 20.02
C PRO A 191 -8.66 -4.41 20.43
N THR A 192 -9.28 -3.43 19.74
CA THR A 192 -9.15 -2.01 20.09
C THR A 192 -9.74 -1.71 21.46
N ALA A 193 -10.92 -2.27 21.78
CA ALA A 193 -11.56 -2.12 23.09
C ALA A 193 -10.71 -2.76 24.21
N ILE A 194 -10.12 -3.92 23.95
CA ILE A 194 -9.22 -4.59 24.90
C ILE A 194 -7.96 -3.73 25.10
N ALA A 195 -7.33 -3.28 24.02
CA ALA A 195 -6.12 -2.47 24.05
C ALA A 195 -6.31 -1.13 24.79
N CYS A 196 -7.50 -0.52 24.68
CA CYS A 196 -7.85 0.69 25.41
C CYS A 196 -7.76 0.56 26.94
N ARG A 197 -7.90 -0.68 27.49
CA ARG A 197 -7.78 -0.91 28.93
C ARG A 197 -6.33 -0.85 29.41
N TYR A 198 -5.38 -1.12 28.53
CA TYR A 198 -3.95 -1.10 28.83
C TYR A 198 -3.30 0.27 28.59
N ILE A 199 -4.03 1.21 27.96
CA ILE A 199 -3.55 2.56 27.70
C ILE A 199 -4.11 3.52 28.76
N PRO A 200 -3.23 4.28 29.46
CA PRO A 200 -3.67 5.28 30.40
C PRO A 200 -4.53 6.35 29.71
N ASP A 201 -5.51 6.89 30.43
CA ASP A 201 -6.38 7.96 29.95
C ASP A 201 -5.70 9.32 30.15
N GLU A 202 -4.57 9.49 29.48
CA GLU A 202 -3.73 10.68 29.54
C GLU A 202 -3.63 11.32 28.16
N ASP A 203 -3.30 12.58 28.15
CA ASP A 203 -3.00 13.29 26.91
C ASP A 203 -1.59 12.99 26.42
N VAL A 204 -1.43 12.94 25.11
CA VAL A 204 -0.12 12.83 24.44
C VAL A 204 0.70 14.08 24.79
N ARG A 205 1.94 13.90 25.22
CA ARG A 205 2.81 15.02 25.61
C ARG A 205 3.14 15.87 24.39
N PRO A 206 3.14 17.21 24.53
CA PRO A 206 3.47 18.11 23.40
C PRO A 206 4.87 17.87 22.81
N GLU A 207 5.81 17.35 23.62
CA GLU A 207 7.19 17.05 23.23
C GLU A 207 7.30 15.87 22.27
N ASP A 208 6.28 15.00 22.22
CA ASP A 208 6.24 13.84 21.32
C ASP A 208 5.86 14.22 19.87
N PHE A 209 5.27 15.39 19.67
CA PHE A 209 4.94 15.87 18.33
C PHE A 209 6.18 16.47 17.64
N ASP A 210 6.89 15.66 16.88
CA ASP A 210 7.98 16.17 16.04
C ASP A 210 7.42 16.91 14.79
N THR A 211 7.17 18.20 15.00
CA THR A 211 6.62 19.14 14.00
C THR A 211 7.63 19.50 12.89
N ASN A 212 8.85 18.97 12.94
CA ASN A 212 9.95 19.40 12.05
C ASN A 212 10.04 18.70 10.71
N GLN A 213 9.23 17.68 10.42
CA GLN A 213 9.20 17.15 9.07
C GLN A 213 8.22 17.94 8.20
N LYS A 214 8.74 19.02 7.63
CA LYS A 214 8.07 19.76 6.55
C LYS A 214 7.89 18.82 5.34
N LEU A 215 6.72 18.92 4.68
CA LEU A 215 6.47 18.34 3.36
C LEU A 215 7.70 18.54 2.45
N PRO A 216 8.00 17.59 1.57
CA PRO A 216 9.06 17.79 0.58
C PRO A 216 8.88 19.15 -0.07
N PRO A 217 9.93 20.00 -0.16
CA PRO A 217 9.81 21.41 -0.54
C PRO A 217 9.30 21.68 -1.95
N PHE A 218 8.95 20.64 -2.69
CA PHE A 218 8.53 20.70 -4.09
C PHE A 218 7.03 20.49 -4.33
N VAL A 219 6.23 20.18 -3.29
CA VAL A 219 4.82 19.79 -3.45
C VAL A 219 3.92 20.73 -2.66
N GLY A 220 3.10 21.50 -3.36
CA GLY A 220 2.08 22.33 -2.70
C GLY A 220 0.91 21.48 -2.18
N PRO A 221 0.25 21.87 -1.07
CA PRO A 221 -0.83 21.08 -0.44
C PRO A 221 -2.01 20.77 -1.38
N ARG A 222 -2.32 21.66 -2.30
CA ARG A 222 -3.37 21.43 -3.33
C ARG A 222 -3.00 20.32 -4.30
N PHE A 223 -1.72 20.17 -4.61
CA PHE A 223 -1.26 19.12 -5.52
C PHE A 223 -1.25 17.76 -4.83
N SER A 224 -0.87 17.68 -3.55
CA SER A 224 -0.97 16.46 -2.75
C SER A 224 -2.41 15.95 -2.66
N HIS A 225 -3.38 16.84 -2.42
CA HIS A 225 -4.80 16.48 -2.44
C HIS A 225 -5.25 15.96 -3.81
N PHE A 226 -4.84 16.63 -4.90
CA PHE A 226 -5.19 16.20 -6.26
C PHE A 226 -4.64 14.80 -6.57
N VAL A 227 -3.37 14.55 -6.24
CA VAL A 227 -2.74 13.23 -6.47
C VAL A 227 -3.39 12.16 -5.60
N LEU A 228 -3.75 12.46 -4.33
CA LEU A 228 -4.47 11.55 -3.46
C LEU A 228 -5.83 11.18 -4.05
N VAL A 229 -6.64 12.16 -4.42
CA VAL A 229 -7.99 11.95 -4.98
C VAL A 229 -7.91 11.19 -6.31
N LEU A 230 -6.96 11.54 -7.17
CA LEU A 230 -6.77 10.85 -8.45
C LEU A 230 -6.31 9.41 -8.27
N GLY A 231 -5.36 9.15 -7.36
CA GLY A 231 -4.84 7.82 -7.10
C GLY A 231 -5.87 6.91 -6.42
N VAL A 232 -6.51 7.39 -5.34
CA VAL A 232 -7.59 6.66 -4.66
C VAL A 232 -8.78 6.44 -5.60
N GLY A 233 -9.18 7.46 -6.36
CA GLY A 233 -10.22 7.35 -7.38
C GLY A 233 -9.88 6.33 -8.46
N GLY A 234 -8.62 6.29 -8.90
CA GLY A 234 -8.11 5.29 -9.85
C GLY A 234 -8.17 3.86 -9.31
N LEU A 235 -7.81 3.65 -8.04
CA LEU A 235 -7.93 2.35 -7.40
C LEU A 235 -9.40 1.91 -7.27
N LEU A 236 -10.29 2.80 -6.82
CA LEU A 236 -11.73 2.53 -6.71
C LEU A 236 -12.42 2.34 -8.06
N PHE A 237 -11.88 2.92 -9.13
CA PHE A 237 -12.38 2.73 -10.50
C PHE A 237 -12.24 1.27 -10.97
N VAL A 238 -11.21 0.55 -10.52
CA VAL A 238 -10.93 -0.81 -11.03
C VAL A 238 -12.05 -1.83 -10.77
N PRO A 239 -12.63 -1.95 -9.56
CA PRO A 239 -13.78 -2.82 -9.34
C PRO A 239 -15.00 -2.44 -10.18
N VAL A 240 -15.23 -1.13 -10.37
CA VAL A 240 -16.32 -0.63 -11.22
C VAL A 240 -16.07 -0.98 -12.68
N PHE A 241 -14.83 -0.79 -13.16
CA PHE A 241 -14.42 -1.18 -14.51
C PHE A 241 -14.67 -2.66 -14.78
N LYS A 242 -14.23 -3.57 -13.87
CA LYS A 242 -14.49 -5.01 -13.99
C LYS A 242 -16.00 -5.32 -14.01
N ALA A 243 -16.79 -4.66 -13.15
CA ALA A 243 -18.22 -4.90 -13.07
C ALA A 243 -18.97 -4.46 -14.34
N VAL A 244 -18.54 -3.37 -14.98
CA VAL A 244 -19.20 -2.81 -16.18
C VAL A 244 -18.73 -3.50 -17.45
N THR A 245 -17.44 -3.77 -17.59
CA THR A 245 -16.85 -4.28 -18.84
C THR A 245 -16.71 -5.80 -18.88
N GLY A 246 -16.71 -6.48 -17.73
CA GLY A 246 -16.39 -7.91 -17.62
C GLY A 246 -14.93 -8.25 -17.92
N LEU A 247 -14.08 -7.25 -18.23
CA LEU A 247 -12.68 -7.46 -18.55
C LEU A 247 -11.81 -7.68 -17.28
N PRO A 248 -10.63 -8.29 -17.44
CA PRO A 248 -9.71 -8.48 -16.32
C PRO A 248 -9.33 -7.16 -15.64
N PRO A 249 -9.27 -7.12 -14.31
CA PRO A 249 -9.06 -5.88 -13.55
C PRO A 249 -7.71 -5.21 -13.78
N TYR A 250 -6.68 -5.95 -14.22
CA TYR A 250 -5.36 -5.37 -14.48
C TYR A 250 -5.40 -4.30 -15.59
N LEU A 251 -6.32 -4.43 -16.57
CA LEU A 251 -6.50 -3.42 -17.62
C LEU A 251 -7.00 -2.09 -17.02
N GLY A 252 -8.00 -2.15 -16.13
CA GLY A 252 -8.49 -0.97 -15.41
C GLY A 252 -7.38 -0.34 -14.55
N MET A 253 -6.53 -1.16 -13.95
CA MET A 253 -5.39 -0.70 -13.16
C MET A 253 -4.35 0.01 -14.03
N LEU A 254 -4.01 -0.53 -15.20
CA LEU A 254 -3.07 0.10 -16.14
C LEU A 254 -3.60 1.44 -16.67
N ILE A 255 -4.90 1.52 -16.98
CA ILE A 255 -5.55 2.78 -17.38
C ILE A 255 -5.41 3.82 -16.25
N SER A 256 -5.73 3.45 -15.02
CA SER A 256 -5.59 4.31 -13.85
C SER A 256 -4.15 4.77 -13.64
N LEU A 257 -3.18 3.87 -13.82
CA LEU A 257 -1.75 4.19 -13.72
C LEU A 257 -1.31 5.21 -14.76
N VAL A 258 -1.74 5.06 -16.01
CA VAL A 258 -1.43 6.00 -17.09
C VAL A 258 -2.05 7.37 -16.81
N CYS A 259 -3.30 7.44 -16.34
CA CYS A 259 -3.95 8.69 -15.95
C CYS A 259 -3.20 9.40 -14.82
N CYS A 260 -2.81 8.67 -13.78
CA CYS A 260 -2.01 9.22 -12.67
C CYS A 260 -0.63 9.70 -13.13
N GLY A 261 0.05 8.91 -13.97
CA GLY A 261 1.38 9.25 -14.51
C GLY A 261 1.38 10.46 -15.45
N SER A 262 0.36 10.60 -16.27
CA SER A 262 0.19 11.74 -17.21
C SER A 262 -0.04 13.05 -16.46
N SER A 263 -0.80 13.03 -15.38
CA SER A 263 -1.06 14.18 -14.51
C SER A 263 0.23 14.70 -13.85
N ARG A 264 1.16 13.80 -13.50
CA ARG A 264 2.50 14.17 -12.99
C ARG A 264 3.32 14.95 -14.01
N LYS A 265 3.36 14.51 -15.27
CA LYS A 265 4.15 15.15 -16.33
C LYS A 265 3.65 16.56 -16.63
N SER A 266 2.33 16.75 -16.68
CA SER A 266 1.71 18.07 -16.90
C SER A 266 2.04 19.06 -15.78
N SER A 267 2.10 18.63 -14.53
CA SER A 267 2.40 19.49 -13.38
C SER A 267 3.89 19.85 -13.28
N MET A 268 4.80 18.92 -13.62
CA MET A 268 6.24 19.19 -13.65
C MET A 268 6.60 20.20 -14.76
N THR A 269 5.96 20.11 -15.91
CA THR A 269 6.18 21.04 -17.02
C THR A 269 5.73 22.46 -16.67
N LYS A 270 4.61 22.60 -15.94
CA LYS A 270 4.16 23.92 -15.43
C LYS A 270 5.13 24.51 -14.41
N ASN A 271 5.72 23.70 -13.52
CA ASN A 271 6.68 24.17 -12.53
C ASN A 271 8.05 24.53 -13.13
N THR A 272 8.51 23.83 -14.16
CA THR A 272 9.75 24.19 -14.87
C THR A 272 9.59 25.47 -15.68
N THR A 273 8.45 25.70 -16.31
CA THR A 273 8.16 26.97 -16.99
C THR A 273 8.00 28.13 -16.02
N TRP A 274 7.45 27.88 -14.83
CA TRP A 274 7.37 28.91 -13.77
C TRP A 274 8.77 29.27 -13.23
N ARG A 275 9.63 28.28 -13.02
CA ARG A 275 11.01 28.48 -12.56
C ARG A 275 11.88 29.19 -13.60
N SER A 276 11.66 28.94 -14.89
CA SER A 276 12.34 29.68 -15.96
C SER A 276 11.84 31.12 -16.05
N ARG A 277 10.52 31.36 -15.90
CA ARG A 277 9.94 32.73 -15.87
C ARG A 277 10.40 33.52 -14.66
N SER A 278 10.51 32.91 -13.47
CA SER A 278 11.00 33.61 -12.27
C SER A 278 12.48 33.96 -12.37
N LYS A 279 13.31 33.12 -13.01
CA LYS A 279 14.71 33.41 -13.28
C LYS A 279 14.89 34.51 -14.33
N THR A 280 14.00 34.57 -15.32
CA THR A 280 13.99 35.63 -16.34
C THR A 280 13.48 36.95 -15.77
N GLY A 281 12.52 36.90 -14.84
CA GLY A 281 12.05 38.06 -14.09
C GLY A 281 13.12 38.65 -13.16
N CYS A 282 13.87 37.83 -12.43
CA CYS A 282 14.98 38.29 -11.61
C CYS A 282 16.13 38.92 -12.45
N ARG A 283 16.35 38.45 -13.67
CA ARG A 283 17.37 39.04 -14.56
C ARG A 283 17.00 40.45 -15.06
N LYS A 284 15.68 40.75 -15.11
CA LYS A 284 15.21 42.07 -15.58
C LYS A 284 15.21 43.13 -14.46
N TYR A 285 15.37 42.72 -13.19
CA TYR A 285 15.42 43.60 -12.01
C TYR A 285 16.80 43.70 -11.36
N SER A 286 17.86 43.14 -11.99
CA SER A 286 19.23 43.16 -11.42
C SER A 286 19.94 44.50 -11.51
N ASN A 287 19.26 45.55 -11.95
CA ASN A 287 19.79 46.94 -11.89
C ASN A 287 19.29 47.73 -10.67
N THR A 288 18.57 47.10 -9.76
CA THR A 288 18.24 47.70 -8.44
C THR A 288 18.61 46.71 -7.36
N SER A 289 19.42 47.16 -6.44
CA SER A 289 20.15 46.44 -5.39
C SER A 289 19.28 45.85 -4.29
N ILE A 290 18.39 44.88 -4.60
CA ILE A 290 17.70 44.10 -3.57
C ILE A 290 17.37 42.70 -4.16
N CYS A 291 18.34 41.77 -4.09
CA CYS A 291 18.08 40.35 -4.28
C CYS A 291 18.80 39.58 -3.15
N PRO A 292 18.09 38.84 -2.27
CA PRO A 292 18.78 38.06 -1.24
C PRO A 292 19.56 36.93 -1.90
N ARG A 293 20.86 36.89 -1.66
CA ARG A 293 21.74 35.77 -2.03
C ARG A 293 21.24 34.49 -1.37
N SER A 294 20.73 33.58 -2.14
CA SER A 294 20.58 32.18 -1.71
C SER A 294 21.96 31.50 -1.81
N SER A 295 22.55 31.23 -0.65
CA SER A 295 23.74 30.39 -0.52
C SER A 295 23.37 28.96 -0.97
N SER A 296 23.86 28.58 -2.14
CA SER A 296 23.86 27.19 -2.60
C SER A 296 25.28 26.67 -2.51
N SER A 297 25.60 25.95 -1.45
CA SER A 297 26.71 25.00 -1.43
C SER A 297 26.16 23.66 -0.99
N TRP A 298 25.99 22.75 -1.92
CA TRP A 298 26.10 21.31 -1.72
C TRP A 298 26.58 20.74 -3.05
N ALA A 299 27.89 20.55 -3.16
CA ALA A 299 28.51 19.55 -4.01
C ALA A 299 28.73 18.30 -3.15
N PHE A 300 28.47 17.18 -3.74
CA PHE A 300 28.54 15.74 -3.49
C PHE A 300 27.23 15.04 -3.36
#